data_1d9a9589afcfc1c42d64e42404e9dfaf
#
_entry.id   1d9a9589afcfc1c42d64e42404e9dfaf
#
_cell.length_a   1.000
_cell.length_b   1.000
_cell.length_c   1.000
_cell.angle_alpha   90.00
_cell.angle_beta   90.00
_cell.angle_gamma   90.00
#
_symmetry.space_group_name_H-M   'P 1'
#
loop_
_entity.id
_entity.type
_entity.pdbx_description
1 polymer ?
#
loop_
_entity_poly.entity_id
_entity_poly.type
_entity_poly.pdbx_seq_one_letter_code
_entity_poly.pdbx_strand_id
1 'polypeptide(L)'
;MAIRFDDKVAIVTGAGGGIGKEHALELARRGAKVVVNDLGGNVDGSGASDAANEVVELIKSEGGVAISNGASVTDLDAVKTMVNQTMEEWGRIDILVNNAGILRDKSFHKVTLDDFNLVMDVHFQGSLNCTHTIFPIMREQEYGRIIFTSSASGVYGNFGQTNYGSAKMAMIGLMNTLKLEGQNKNIFTNSITPVAYTRMTEGLIPEDFGKNLRSEFITPAVIYLASDQAPNGVTIAAGAGVFSRILIHETMGVSLGMGEDMTPENIHANWDKISDMTEARALQNGGEQTLKFFELINR
;
A
#
# COMPACT_ATOMS: atom_id res chain seq x y z
N MET A 1 19.39 -13.61 11.53
CA MET A 1 18.38 -14.68 11.67
C MET A 1 17.41 -14.59 10.50
N ALA A 2 16.88 -15.72 10.02
CA ALA A 2 15.87 -15.70 8.97
C ALA A 2 14.53 -15.15 9.51
N ILE A 3 13.85 -14.30 8.74
CA ILE A 3 12.49 -13.83 9.07
C ILE A 3 11.53 -15.00 8.91
N ARG A 4 10.79 -15.32 9.97
CA ARG A 4 9.79 -16.39 10.03
C ARG A 4 8.44 -15.84 10.49
N PHE A 5 7.37 -16.54 10.14
CA PHE A 5 6.00 -16.21 10.47
C PHE A 5 5.24 -17.41 11.06
N ASP A 6 5.96 -18.27 11.77
CA ASP A 6 5.35 -19.41 12.45
C ASP A 6 4.23 -18.93 13.39
N ASP A 7 3.09 -19.59 13.36
CA ASP A 7 1.85 -19.22 14.08
C ASP A 7 1.21 -17.88 13.71
N LYS A 8 1.70 -17.20 12.66
CA LYS A 8 1.06 -15.98 12.15
C LYS A 8 0.05 -16.30 11.05
N VAL A 9 -0.98 -15.46 10.97
CA VAL A 9 -2.04 -15.53 9.95
C VAL A 9 -1.97 -14.30 9.07
N ALA A 10 -1.91 -14.50 7.77
CA ALA A 10 -1.83 -13.45 6.77
C ALA A 10 -3.04 -13.48 5.83
N ILE A 11 -3.61 -12.32 5.53
CA ILE A 11 -4.56 -12.13 4.43
C ILE A 11 -3.86 -11.33 3.34
N VAL A 12 -3.86 -11.86 2.11
CA VAL A 12 -3.32 -11.18 0.93
C VAL A 12 -4.45 -11.01 -0.08
N THR A 13 -4.80 -9.76 -0.40
CA THR A 13 -5.84 -9.47 -1.40
C THR A 13 -5.25 -9.34 -2.80
N GLY A 14 -6.00 -9.77 -3.83
CA GLY A 14 -5.48 -9.84 -5.19
C GLY A 14 -4.34 -10.84 -5.32
N ALA A 15 -4.43 -11.97 -4.61
CA ALA A 15 -3.35 -12.94 -4.48
C ALA A 15 -3.44 -14.13 -5.46
N GLY A 16 -4.39 -14.13 -6.40
CA GLY A 16 -4.50 -15.13 -7.45
C GLY A 16 -3.44 -15.01 -8.55
N GLY A 17 -2.68 -13.91 -8.59
CA GLY A 17 -1.64 -13.70 -9.61
C GLY A 17 -0.69 -12.55 -9.30
N GLY A 18 0.27 -12.34 -10.21
CA GLY A 18 1.21 -11.23 -10.13
C GLY A 18 1.98 -11.16 -8.81
N ILE A 19 2.19 -9.94 -8.30
CA ILE A 19 2.96 -9.72 -7.07
C ILE A 19 2.24 -10.28 -5.83
N GLY A 20 0.89 -10.23 -5.78
CA GLY A 20 0.11 -10.77 -4.67
C GLY A 20 0.29 -12.27 -4.48
N LYS A 21 0.33 -13.03 -5.58
CA LYS A 21 0.66 -14.47 -5.55
C LYS A 21 2.03 -14.73 -4.93
N GLU A 22 3.06 -13.98 -5.35
CA GLU A 22 4.42 -14.16 -4.83
C GLU A 22 4.50 -13.81 -3.34
N HIS A 23 3.75 -12.80 -2.88
CA HIS A 23 3.66 -12.48 -1.45
C HIS A 23 3.02 -13.61 -0.66
N ALA A 24 1.91 -14.17 -1.15
CA ALA A 24 1.22 -15.28 -0.49
C ALA A 24 2.11 -16.53 -0.39
N LEU A 25 2.79 -16.90 -1.47
CA LEU A 25 3.71 -18.03 -1.52
C LEU A 25 4.86 -17.86 -0.50
N GLU A 26 5.51 -16.69 -0.49
CA GLU A 26 6.68 -16.49 0.37
C GLU A 26 6.29 -16.36 1.85
N LEU A 27 5.14 -15.76 2.18
CA LEU A 27 4.60 -15.77 3.54
C LEU A 27 4.35 -17.21 4.03
N ALA A 28 3.76 -18.06 3.18
CA ALA A 28 3.51 -19.47 3.50
C ALA A 28 4.81 -20.26 3.66
N ARG A 29 5.81 -20.10 2.77
CA ARG A 29 7.15 -20.74 2.87
C ARG A 29 7.86 -20.37 4.18
N ARG A 30 7.55 -19.19 4.73
CA ARG A 30 8.11 -18.72 6.01
C ARG A 30 7.26 -19.11 7.22
N GLY A 31 6.22 -19.91 7.04
CA GLY A 31 5.43 -20.51 8.12
C GLY A 31 4.10 -19.82 8.42
N ALA A 32 3.73 -18.75 7.70
CA ALA A 32 2.42 -18.14 7.86
C ALA A 32 1.30 -19.07 7.34
N LYS A 33 0.14 -19.02 8.00
CA LYS A 33 -1.13 -19.50 7.46
C LYS A 33 -1.72 -18.39 6.60
N VAL A 34 -2.12 -18.67 5.35
CA VAL A 34 -2.42 -17.61 4.38
C VAL A 34 -3.85 -17.73 3.87
N VAL A 35 -4.61 -16.64 3.95
CA VAL A 35 -5.82 -16.45 3.15
C VAL A 35 -5.42 -15.84 1.81
N VAL A 36 -5.61 -16.61 0.74
CA VAL A 36 -5.44 -16.16 -0.64
C VAL A 36 -6.77 -15.59 -1.11
N ASN A 37 -6.92 -14.26 -1.02
CA ASN A 37 -8.14 -13.61 -1.50
C ASN A 37 -7.95 -13.10 -2.92
N ASP A 38 -8.81 -13.54 -3.84
CA ASP A 38 -8.88 -13.04 -5.22
C ASP A 38 -10.26 -13.28 -5.79
N LEU A 39 -10.85 -12.26 -6.42
CA LEU A 39 -12.12 -12.36 -7.11
C LEU A 39 -12.02 -13.18 -8.40
N GLY A 40 -10.80 -13.42 -8.89
CA GLY A 40 -10.55 -14.10 -10.16
C GLY A 40 -10.77 -13.23 -11.40
N GLY A 41 -10.89 -11.92 -11.23
CA GLY A 41 -11.14 -10.98 -12.33
C GLY A 41 -9.93 -10.72 -13.23
N ASN A 42 -10.22 -10.19 -14.41
CA ASN A 42 -9.22 -9.62 -15.33
C ASN A 42 -8.65 -8.29 -14.79
N VAL A 43 -7.61 -7.77 -15.47
CA VAL A 43 -6.96 -6.50 -15.11
C VAL A 43 -7.93 -5.32 -15.10
N ASP A 44 -8.96 -5.34 -15.92
CA ASP A 44 -10.00 -4.29 -15.99
C ASP A 44 -11.14 -4.47 -14.97
N GLY A 45 -11.10 -5.53 -14.14
CA GLY A 45 -12.11 -5.85 -13.14
C GLY A 45 -13.26 -6.72 -13.66
N SER A 46 -13.22 -7.19 -14.92
CA SER A 46 -14.23 -8.08 -15.50
C SER A 46 -13.86 -9.57 -15.32
N GLY A 47 -14.83 -10.47 -15.46
CA GLY A 47 -14.59 -11.92 -15.46
C GLY A 47 -14.43 -12.53 -14.07
N ALA A 48 -14.22 -13.85 -14.04
CA ALA A 48 -13.95 -14.65 -12.85
C ALA A 48 -13.10 -15.86 -13.22
N SER A 49 -12.24 -16.30 -12.31
CA SER A 49 -11.40 -17.50 -12.48
C SER A 49 -11.15 -18.18 -11.13
N ASP A 50 -10.55 -19.34 -11.15
CA ASP A 50 -10.22 -20.14 -9.97
C ASP A 50 -8.79 -19.84 -9.43
N ALA A 51 -8.23 -18.69 -9.77
CA ALA A 51 -6.84 -18.33 -9.50
C ALA A 51 -6.46 -18.40 -8.01
N ALA A 52 -7.38 -18.06 -7.11
CA ALA A 52 -7.13 -18.19 -5.66
C ALA A 52 -6.90 -19.66 -5.25
N ASN A 53 -7.71 -20.59 -5.76
CA ASN A 53 -7.55 -22.01 -5.46
C ASN A 53 -6.26 -22.59 -6.04
N GLU A 54 -5.87 -22.18 -7.25
CA GLU A 54 -4.60 -22.62 -7.86
C GLU A 54 -3.40 -22.23 -6.97
N VAL A 55 -3.40 -21.02 -6.40
CA VAL A 55 -2.33 -20.57 -5.49
C VAL A 55 -2.38 -21.34 -4.16
N VAL A 56 -3.56 -21.61 -3.62
CA VAL A 56 -3.73 -22.43 -2.41
C VAL A 56 -3.16 -23.83 -2.61
N GLU A 57 -3.47 -24.49 -3.72
CA GLU A 57 -2.95 -25.83 -4.02
C GLU A 57 -1.42 -25.82 -4.18
N LEU A 58 -0.87 -24.77 -4.78
CA LEU A 58 0.58 -24.60 -4.85
C LEU A 58 1.20 -24.45 -3.45
N ILE A 59 0.63 -23.61 -2.57
CA ILE A 59 1.09 -23.47 -1.18
C ILE A 59 1.05 -24.81 -0.44
N LYS A 60 -0.04 -25.56 -0.57
CA LYS A 60 -0.18 -26.89 0.07
C LYS A 60 0.81 -27.90 -0.47
N SER A 61 1.08 -27.89 -1.78
CA SER A 61 2.05 -28.80 -2.41
C SER A 61 3.50 -28.56 -1.92
N GLU A 62 3.79 -27.32 -1.47
CA GLU A 62 5.05 -26.95 -0.85
C GLU A 62 5.06 -27.18 0.68
N GLY A 63 3.99 -27.77 1.25
CA GLY A 63 3.86 -28.06 2.69
C GLY A 63 3.35 -26.89 3.53
N GLY A 64 2.92 -25.79 2.93
CA GLY A 64 2.32 -24.64 3.61
C GLY A 64 0.83 -24.82 3.92
N VAL A 65 0.26 -23.85 4.64
CA VAL A 65 -1.14 -23.83 5.05
C VAL A 65 -1.83 -22.63 4.42
N ALA A 66 -2.87 -22.86 3.62
CA ALA A 66 -3.64 -21.77 3.03
C ALA A 66 -5.10 -22.16 2.80
N ILE A 67 -5.97 -21.16 2.76
CA ILE A 67 -7.36 -21.24 2.28
C ILE A 67 -7.60 -20.17 1.22
N SER A 68 -8.49 -20.46 0.28
CA SER A 68 -8.91 -19.50 -0.74
C SER A 68 -10.14 -18.71 -0.28
N ASN A 69 -10.27 -17.49 -0.78
CA ASN A 69 -11.45 -16.66 -0.59
C ASN A 69 -11.72 -15.82 -1.84
N GLY A 70 -12.97 -15.83 -2.31
CA GLY A 70 -13.41 -15.13 -3.52
C GLY A 70 -14.13 -13.81 -3.27
N ALA A 71 -14.04 -13.24 -2.06
CA ALA A 71 -14.71 -11.97 -1.72
C ALA A 71 -14.19 -10.81 -2.57
N SER A 72 -15.10 -9.99 -3.09
CA SER A 72 -14.74 -8.68 -3.59
C SER A 72 -14.37 -7.76 -2.43
N VAL A 73 -13.22 -7.11 -2.51
CA VAL A 73 -12.79 -6.11 -1.50
C VAL A 73 -13.71 -4.88 -1.45
N THR A 74 -14.49 -4.63 -2.51
CA THR A 74 -15.46 -3.54 -2.55
C THR A 74 -16.76 -3.84 -1.81
N ASP A 75 -17.03 -5.13 -1.55
CA ASP A 75 -18.19 -5.58 -0.79
C ASP A 75 -17.81 -5.76 0.70
N LEU A 76 -18.23 -4.82 1.53
CA LEU A 76 -17.90 -4.81 2.95
C LEU A 76 -18.43 -6.07 3.68
N ASP A 77 -19.59 -6.59 3.32
CA ASP A 77 -20.16 -7.76 3.99
C ASP A 77 -19.46 -9.05 3.57
N ALA A 78 -19.02 -9.13 2.31
CA ALA A 78 -18.15 -10.22 1.86
C ALA A 78 -16.77 -10.16 2.55
N VAL A 79 -16.20 -8.96 2.76
CA VAL A 79 -14.96 -8.76 3.53
C VAL A 79 -15.14 -9.20 4.98
N LYS A 80 -16.24 -8.81 5.66
CA LYS A 80 -16.54 -9.26 7.03
C LYS A 80 -16.66 -10.78 7.10
N THR A 81 -17.30 -11.40 6.11
CA THR A 81 -17.42 -12.87 6.03
C THR A 81 -16.04 -13.53 5.91
N MET A 82 -15.17 -13.02 5.05
CA MET A 82 -13.78 -13.48 4.92
C MET A 82 -13.02 -13.40 6.26
N VAL A 83 -13.14 -12.27 6.94
CA VAL A 83 -12.47 -12.03 8.24
C VAL A 83 -13.02 -13.01 9.30
N ASN A 84 -14.34 -13.18 9.40
CA ASN A 84 -14.96 -14.13 10.33
C ASN A 84 -14.50 -15.57 10.06
N GLN A 85 -14.51 -16.01 8.82
CA GLN A 85 -14.00 -17.35 8.45
C GLN A 85 -12.54 -17.53 8.86
N THR A 86 -11.69 -16.50 8.66
CA THR A 86 -10.29 -16.53 9.08
C THR A 86 -10.15 -16.66 10.61
N MET A 87 -10.98 -15.93 11.35
CA MET A 87 -10.99 -15.99 12.81
C MET A 87 -11.53 -17.32 13.34
N GLU A 88 -12.55 -17.89 12.70
CA GLU A 88 -13.07 -19.22 13.04
C GLU A 88 -12.02 -20.32 12.79
N GLU A 89 -11.28 -20.22 11.71
CA GLU A 89 -10.26 -21.22 11.33
C GLU A 89 -8.99 -21.15 12.18
N TRP A 90 -8.50 -19.95 12.50
CA TRP A 90 -7.17 -19.78 13.11
C TRP A 90 -7.14 -18.88 14.35
N GLY A 91 -8.22 -18.20 14.69
CA GLY A 91 -8.36 -17.39 15.91
C GLY A 91 -7.58 -16.07 15.92
N ARG A 92 -6.91 -15.69 14.83
CA ARG A 92 -6.10 -14.48 14.75
C ARG A 92 -5.89 -13.99 13.32
N ILE A 93 -5.52 -12.71 13.17
CA ILE A 93 -5.06 -12.10 11.91
C ILE A 93 -3.90 -11.17 12.24
N ASP A 94 -2.71 -11.47 11.75
CA ASP A 94 -1.47 -10.76 12.09
C ASP A 94 -0.99 -9.83 10.98
N ILE A 95 -1.21 -10.25 9.72
CA ILE A 95 -0.68 -9.58 8.54
C ILE A 95 -1.82 -9.35 7.56
N LEU A 96 -1.94 -8.10 7.07
CA LEU A 96 -2.82 -7.75 5.97
C LEU A 96 -2.00 -7.11 4.86
N VAL A 97 -2.03 -7.71 3.67
CA VAL A 97 -1.45 -7.14 2.45
C VAL A 97 -2.59 -6.68 1.54
N ASN A 98 -2.86 -5.39 1.54
CA ASN A 98 -3.80 -4.74 0.63
C ASN A 98 -3.16 -4.59 -0.76
N ASN A 99 -3.39 -5.56 -1.63
CA ASN A 99 -2.76 -5.60 -2.94
C ASN A 99 -3.77 -5.66 -4.10
N ALA A 100 -5.04 -6.01 -3.86
CA ALA A 100 -6.08 -6.04 -4.89
C ALA A 100 -6.14 -4.73 -5.69
N GLY A 101 -6.33 -4.83 -7.01
CA GLY A 101 -6.36 -3.66 -7.87
C GLY A 101 -6.70 -3.96 -9.32
N ILE A 102 -7.13 -2.93 -10.03
CA ILE A 102 -7.50 -2.93 -11.45
C ILE A 102 -6.91 -1.71 -12.16
N LEU A 103 -6.93 -1.70 -13.50
CA LEU A 103 -6.55 -0.54 -14.33
C LEU A 103 -7.69 -0.14 -15.27
N ARG A 104 -7.97 1.16 -15.33
CA ARG A 104 -8.88 1.83 -16.26
C ARG A 104 -8.23 3.12 -16.75
N ASP A 105 -7.04 2.99 -17.37
CA ASP A 105 -6.18 4.09 -17.74
C ASP A 105 -6.73 4.85 -18.95
N LYS A 106 -6.95 6.15 -18.77
CA LYS A 106 -7.32 7.09 -19.83
C LYS A 106 -6.85 8.49 -19.45
N SER A 107 -6.50 9.33 -20.44
CA SER A 107 -6.22 10.75 -20.17
C SER A 107 -7.44 11.40 -19.49
N PHE A 108 -7.21 12.37 -18.61
CA PHE A 108 -8.23 12.94 -17.73
C PHE A 108 -9.49 13.40 -18.44
N HIS A 109 -9.37 14.02 -19.62
CA HIS A 109 -10.52 14.47 -20.41
C HIS A 109 -11.32 13.32 -21.07
N LYS A 110 -10.82 12.06 -21.01
CA LYS A 110 -11.48 10.88 -21.60
C LYS A 110 -11.91 9.86 -20.55
N VAL A 111 -11.39 9.93 -19.32
CA VAL A 111 -11.82 9.01 -18.25
C VAL A 111 -13.26 9.32 -17.88
N THR A 112 -14.10 8.31 -17.77
CA THR A 112 -15.47 8.46 -17.25
C THR A 112 -15.43 8.49 -15.73
N LEU A 113 -16.44 9.11 -15.11
CA LEU A 113 -16.58 9.07 -13.65
C LEU A 113 -16.80 7.64 -13.14
N ASP A 114 -17.46 6.80 -13.91
CA ASP A 114 -17.66 5.39 -13.57
C ASP A 114 -16.31 4.63 -13.52
N ASP A 115 -15.45 4.78 -14.54
CA ASP A 115 -14.11 4.20 -14.53
C ASP A 115 -13.26 4.79 -13.39
N PHE A 116 -13.40 6.10 -13.13
CA PHE A 116 -12.68 6.75 -12.04
C PHE A 116 -13.09 6.16 -10.68
N ASN A 117 -14.41 6.12 -10.42
CA ASN A 117 -14.95 5.62 -9.16
C ASN A 117 -14.65 4.13 -8.97
N LEU A 118 -14.79 3.30 -10.01
CA LEU A 118 -14.47 1.88 -9.92
C LEU A 118 -13.01 1.64 -9.48
N VAL A 119 -12.06 2.41 -10.02
CA VAL A 119 -10.65 2.30 -9.61
C VAL A 119 -10.46 2.77 -8.16
N MET A 120 -11.11 3.86 -7.75
CA MET A 120 -11.12 4.31 -6.35
C MET A 120 -11.73 3.25 -5.42
N ASP A 121 -12.84 2.65 -5.81
CA ASP A 121 -13.56 1.63 -5.03
C ASP A 121 -12.70 0.39 -4.82
N VAL A 122 -12.06 -0.13 -5.86
CA VAL A 122 -11.24 -1.34 -5.72
C VAL A 122 -9.97 -1.06 -4.92
N HIS A 123 -9.22 -0.01 -5.26
CA HIS A 123 -7.93 0.25 -4.64
C HIS A 123 -8.02 0.86 -3.25
N PHE A 124 -8.77 1.98 -3.11
CA PHE A 124 -8.84 2.70 -1.85
C PHE A 124 -9.95 2.16 -0.95
N GLN A 125 -11.21 2.13 -1.43
CA GLN A 125 -12.32 1.67 -0.59
C GLN A 125 -12.15 0.19 -0.22
N GLY A 126 -11.67 -0.66 -1.14
CA GLY A 126 -11.38 -2.06 -0.86
C GLY A 126 -10.29 -2.25 0.20
N SER A 127 -9.20 -1.47 0.11
CA SER A 127 -8.15 -1.47 1.14
C SER A 127 -8.68 -0.94 2.48
N LEU A 128 -9.54 0.07 2.47
CA LEU A 128 -10.19 0.61 3.66
C LEU A 128 -11.13 -0.42 4.29
N ASN A 129 -11.96 -1.09 3.52
CA ASN A 129 -12.89 -2.13 4.01
C ASN A 129 -12.13 -3.25 4.74
N CYS A 130 -11.07 -3.79 4.11
CA CYS A 130 -10.25 -4.84 4.72
C CYS A 130 -9.56 -4.33 6.00
N THR A 131 -8.92 -3.18 5.92
CA THR A 131 -8.19 -2.59 7.06
C THR A 131 -9.12 -2.26 8.23
N HIS A 132 -10.25 -1.60 7.95
CA HIS A 132 -11.22 -1.22 8.98
C HIS A 132 -11.82 -2.43 9.70
N THR A 133 -12.08 -3.51 8.98
CA THR A 133 -12.64 -4.75 9.57
C THR A 133 -11.59 -5.49 10.41
N ILE A 134 -10.31 -5.47 10.02
CA ILE A 134 -9.23 -6.23 10.69
C ILE A 134 -8.56 -5.43 11.80
N PHE A 135 -8.49 -4.11 11.70
CA PHE A 135 -7.79 -3.26 12.66
C PHE A 135 -8.25 -3.43 14.13
N PRO A 136 -9.56 -3.53 14.44
CA PRO A 136 -10.02 -3.84 15.80
C PRO A 136 -9.47 -5.16 16.34
N ILE A 137 -9.42 -6.21 15.52
CA ILE A 137 -8.89 -7.53 15.89
C ILE A 137 -7.39 -7.39 16.23
N MET A 138 -6.62 -6.72 15.39
CA MET A 138 -5.19 -6.46 15.64
C MET A 138 -4.98 -5.63 16.92
N ARG A 139 -5.89 -4.69 17.22
CA ARG A 139 -5.84 -3.91 18.48
C ARG A 139 -6.06 -4.78 19.72
N GLU A 140 -6.97 -5.73 19.67
CA GLU A 140 -7.20 -6.69 20.76
C GLU A 140 -6.03 -7.64 20.93
N GLN A 141 -5.42 -8.08 19.82
CA GLN A 141 -4.22 -8.94 19.81
C GLN A 141 -2.94 -8.21 20.24
N GLU A 142 -2.92 -6.86 20.25
CA GLU A 142 -1.74 -6.01 20.43
C GLU A 142 -0.62 -6.34 19.43
N TYR A 143 -1.02 -6.70 18.23
CA TYR A 143 -0.10 -7.00 17.12
C TYR A 143 -0.82 -6.85 15.78
N GLY A 144 -0.15 -6.20 14.81
CA GLY A 144 -0.61 -6.12 13.43
C GLY A 144 0.46 -5.58 12.48
N ARG A 145 0.46 -6.09 11.25
CA ARG A 145 1.31 -5.58 10.15
C ARG A 145 0.40 -5.37 8.94
N ILE A 146 0.22 -4.11 8.55
CA ILE A 146 -0.63 -3.72 7.43
C ILE A 146 0.24 -3.13 6.34
N ILE A 147 0.20 -3.70 5.14
CA ILE A 147 0.96 -3.27 4.00
C ILE A 147 0.00 -2.83 2.89
N PHE A 148 0.18 -1.60 2.40
CA PHE A 148 -0.56 -1.06 1.27
C PHE A 148 0.29 -1.11 0.00
N THR A 149 -0.24 -1.66 -1.07
CA THR A 149 0.40 -1.62 -2.39
C THR A 149 0.05 -0.31 -3.10
N SER A 150 0.87 0.72 -2.86
CA SER A 150 0.80 2.00 -3.55
C SER A 150 1.48 1.92 -4.93
N SER A 151 1.93 3.03 -5.49
CA SER A 151 2.58 3.10 -6.80
C SER A 151 3.40 4.39 -6.95
N ALA A 152 4.43 4.35 -7.79
CA ALA A 152 5.11 5.56 -8.27
C ALA A 152 4.13 6.55 -8.91
N SER A 153 3.07 6.07 -9.58
CA SER A 153 2.00 6.91 -10.14
C SER A 153 1.23 7.67 -9.07
N GLY A 154 1.08 7.12 -7.85
CA GLY A 154 0.49 7.84 -6.73
C GLY A 154 1.42 8.91 -6.17
N VAL A 155 2.72 8.61 -6.07
CA VAL A 155 3.70 9.51 -5.46
C VAL A 155 4.13 10.64 -6.40
N TYR A 156 4.36 10.33 -7.68
CA TYR A 156 4.97 11.26 -8.65
C TYR A 156 4.02 11.66 -9.77
N GLY A 157 2.88 10.98 -9.89
CA GLY A 157 1.98 11.13 -11.03
C GLY A 157 2.43 10.30 -12.23
N ASN A 158 1.47 9.98 -13.10
CA ASN A 158 1.72 9.36 -14.40
C ASN A 158 0.61 9.76 -15.37
N PHE A 159 0.99 10.04 -16.63
CA PHE A 159 0.02 10.45 -17.65
C PHE A 159 -1.03 9.34 -17.88
N GLY A 160 -2.30 9.73 -17.92
CA GLY A 160 -3.40 8.79 -18.16
C GLY A 160 -3.88 8.01 -16.94
N GLN A 161 -3.33 8.26 -15.75
CA GLN A 161 -3.62 7.51 -14.52
C GLN A 161 -4.16 8.40 -13.38
N THR A 162 -5.02 9.35 -13.68
CA THR A 162 -5.55 10.25 -12.65
C THR A 162 -6.39 9.52 -11.59
N ASN A 163 -7.20 8.54 -11.97
CA ASN A 163 -7.94 7.66 -11.08
C ASN A 163 -7.01 6.79 -10.23
N TYR A 164 -6.12 6.06 -10.90
CA TYR A 164 -5.18 5.14 -10.27
C TYR A 164 -4.19 5.88 -9.34
N GLY A 165 -3.57 6.97 -9.82
CA GLY A 165 -2.66 7.78 -9.02
C GLY A 165 -3.32 8.36 -7.77
N SER A 166 -4.56 8.86 -7.90
CA SER A 166 -5.36 9.36 -6.77
C SER A 166 -5.60 8.26 -5.73
N ALA A 167 -6.05 7.07 -6.16
CA ALA A 167 -6.30 5.94 -5.26
C ALA A 167 -5.02 5.47 -4.56
N LYS A 168 -3.90 5.41 -5.28
CA LYS A 168 -2.61 4.98 -4.74
C LYS A 168 -2.01 5.97 -3.74
N MET A 169 -2.22 7.28 -3.94
CA MET A 169 -1.79 8.29 -2.95
C MET A 169 -2.72 8.33 -1.74
N ALA A 170 -4.03 8.10 -1.91
CA ALA A 170 -4.99 8.02 -0.80
C ALA A 170 -4.60 6.93 0.22
N MET A 171 -4.07 5.78 -0.24
CA MET A 171 -3.56 4.72 0.66
C MET A 171 -2.34 5.17 1.47
N ILE A 172 -1.46 6.02 0.93
CA ILE A 172 -0.34 6.61 1.69
C ILE A 172 -0.87 7.55 2.77
N GLY A 173 -1.90 8.35 2.46
CA GLY A 173 -2.58 9.19 3.45
C GLY A 173 -3.19 8.38 4.60
N LEU A 174 -3.89 7.29 4.27
CA LEU A 174 -4.46 6.35 5.25
C LEU A 174 -3.35 5.72 6.12
N MET A 175 -2.28 5.21 5.51
CA MET A 175 -1.11 4.67 6.20
C MET A 175 -0.52 5.68 7.20
N ASN A 176 -0.33 6.93 6.77
CA ASN A 176 0.27 7.98 7.60
C ASN A 176 -0.54 8.29 8.86
N THR A 177 -1.85 8.13 8.82
CA THR A 177 -2.73 8.30 10.00
C THR A 177 -2.74 7.04 10.85
N LEU A 178 -2.92 5.87 10.25
CA LEU A 178 -3.00 4.60 10.98
C LEU A 178 -1.69 4.25 11.71
N LYS A 179 -0.52 4.67 11.20
CA LYS A 179 0.75 4.46 11.91
C LYS A 179 0.75 5.10 13.30
N LEU A 180 0.07 6.24 13.45
CA LEU A 180 -0.04 6.96 14.73
C LEU A 180 -1.06 6.30 15.66
N GLU A 181 -2.20 5.86 15.12
CA GLU A 181 -3.28 5.22 15.87
C GLU A 181 -2.94 3.80 16.32
N GLY A 182 -2.14 3.09 15.53
CA GLY A 182 -1.76 1.69 15.78
C GLY A 182 -0.51 1.51 16.66
N GLN A 183 0.35 2.52 16.73
CA GLN A 183 1.68 2.42 17.32
C GLN A 183 1.68 1.87 18.75
N ASN A 184 0.79 2.35 19.61
CA ASN A 184 0.70 1.94 21.00
C ASN A 184 0.14 0.51 21.21
N LYS A 185 -0.30 -0.12 20.12
CA LYS A 185 -0.82 -1.49 20.07
C LYS A 185 0.04 -2.40 19.19
N ASN A 186 1.28 -2.00 18.91
CA ASN A 186 2.21 -2.74 18.05
C ASN A 186 1.60 -3.07 16.67
N ILE A 187 0.74 -2.16 16.17
CA ILE A 187 0.19 -2.25 14.82
C ILE A 187 0.99 -1.29 13.95
N PHE A 188 1.76 -1.83 13.00
CA PHE A 188 2.57 -1.05 12.09
C PHE A 188 1.95 -1.05 10.69
N THR A 189 1.85 0.14 10.12
CA THR A 189 1.29 0.34 8.78
C THR A 189 2.36 0.91 7.86
N ASN A 190 2.58 0.24 6.73
CA ASN A 190 3.60 0.59 5.76
C ASN A 190 3.03 0.49 4.34
N SER A 191 3.77 0.98 3.36
CA SER A 191 3.41 0.80 1.96
C SER A 191 4.60 0.41 1.08
N ILE A 192 4.30 -0.15 -0.09
CA ILE A 192 5.26 -0.38 -1.17
C ILE A 192 4.83 0.38 -2.43
N THR A 193 5.81 0.77 -3.24
CA THR A 193 5.59 1.23 -4.62
C THR A 193 6.35 0.28 -5.55
N PRO A 194 5.67 -0.78 -6.01
CA PRO A 194 6.34 -1.83 -6.79
C PRO A 194 6.55 -1.39 -8.24
N VAL A 195 7.68 -1.85 -8.82
CA VAL A 195 7.92 -1.85 -10.26
C VAL A 195 8.15 -3.29 -10.69
N ALA A 196 7.12 -3.91 -11.28
CA ALA A 196 7.15 -5.30 -11.72
C ALA A 196 6.50 -5.45 -13.10
N TYR A 197 6.98 -6.39 -13.90
CA TYR A 197 6.33 -6.81 -15.13
C TYR A 197 5.24 -7.83 -14.77
N THR A 198 4.00 -7.44 -14.97
CA THR A 198 2.81 -8.23 -14.67
C THR A 198 1.79 -8.03 -15.77
N ARG A 199 0.66 -8.74 -15.73
CA ARG A 199 -0.46 -8.48 -16.65
C ARG A 199 -0.90 -7.01 -16.67
N MET A 200 -0.72 -6.27 -15.56
CA MET A 200 -1.05 -4.84 -15.47
C MET A 200 -0.07 -3.93 -16.22
N THR A 201 1.17 -4.35 -16.40
CA THR A 201 2.24 -3.57 -17.02
C THR A 201 2.65 -4.11 -18.39
N GLU A 202 2.04 -5.22 -18.82
CA GLU A 202 2.20 -5.79 -20.16
C GLU A 202 1.77 -4.76 -21.22
N GLY A 203 2.63 -4.52 -22.19
CA GLY A 203 2.44 -3.46 -23.20
C GLY A 203 2.85 -2.04 -22.77
N LEU A 204 3.07 -1.78 -21.49
CA LEU A 204 3.59 -0.49 -20.99
C LEU A 204 5.12 -0.51 -20.86
N ILE A 205 5.69 -1.68 -20.58
CA ILE A 205 7.14 -1.89 -20.41
C ILE A 205 7.61 -2.79 -21.54
N PRO A 206 8.70 -2.43 -22.26
CA PRO A 206 9.29 -3.31 -23.28
C PRO A 206 9.66 -4.68 -22.67
N GLU A 207 9.39 -5.77 -23.41
CA GLU A 207 9.57 -7.14 -22.93
C GLU A 207 11.00 -7.44 -22.46
N ASP A 208 12.01 -6.87 -23.13
CA ASP A 208 13.41 -7.04 -22.73
C ASP A 208 13.72 -6.47 -21.35
N PHE A 209 13.05 -5.39 -20.94
CA PHE A 209 13.14 -4.86 -19.57
C PHE A 209 12.29 -5.68 -18.61
N GLY A 210 11.19 -6.27 -19.07
CA GLY A 210 10.29 -7.11 -18.27
C GLY A 210 10.99 -8.29 -17.60
N LYS A 211 11.99 -8.88 -18.26
CA LYS A 211 12.79 -10.00 -17.72
C LYS A 211 13.51 -9.67 -16.40
N ASN A 212 13.84 -8.39 -16.18
CA ASN A 212 14.48 -7.90 -14.96
C ASN A 212 13.49 -7.38 -13.92
N LEU A 213 12.19 -7.35 -14.24
CA LEU A 213 11.13 -6.80 -13.38
C LEU A 213 10.17 -7.90 -12.91
N ARG A 214 10.70 -9.06 -12.55
CA ARG A 214 9.91 -10.19 -12.08
C ARG A 214 9.20 -9.88 -10.77
N SER A 215 7.99 -10.40 -10.60
CA SER A 215 7.11 -10.13 -9.45
C SER A 215 7.73 -10.53 -8.12
N GLU A 216 8.51 -11.61 -8.08
CA GLU A 216 9.17 -12.10 -6.88
C GLU A 216 10.23 -11.12 -6.31
N PHE A 217 10.77 -10.19 -7.13
CA PHE A 217 11.75 -9.19 -6.67
C PHE A 217 11.13 -8.11 -5.78
N ILE A 218 9.81 -8.01 -5.73
CA ILE A 218 9.08 -7.10 -4.83
C ILE A 218 8.91 -7.73 -3.45
N THR A 219 8.71 -9.03 -3.41
CA THR A 219 8.31 -9.79 -2.22
C THR A 219 9.25 -9.61 -1.01
N PRO A 220 10.58 -9.51 -1.13
CA PRO A 220 11.45 -9.27 0.02
C PRO A 220 11.10 -8.00 0.82
N ALA A 221 10.63 -6.92 0.15
CA ALA A 221 10.18 -5.72 0.83
C ALA A 221 8.92 -5.99 1.67
N VAL A 222 7.94 -6.71 1.11
CA VAL A 222 6.70 -7.06 1.81
C VAL A 222 6.99 -7.97 3.01
N ILE A 223 7.84 -8.98 2.85
CA ILE A 223 8.26 -9.88 3.94
C ILE A 223 8.93 -9.08 5.07
N TYR A 224 9.82 -8.15 4.74
CA TYR A 224 10.44 -7.28 5.73
C TYR A 224 9.40 -6.41 6.46
N LEU A 225 8.49 -5.78 5.73
CA LEU A 225 7.44 -4.93 6.30
C LEU A 225 6.38 -5.70 7.09
N ALA A 226 6.23 -7.00 6.85
CA ALA A 226 5.34 -7.90 7.60
C ALA A 226 6.00 -8.46 8.87
N SER A 227 7.32 -8.31 9.05
CA SER A 227 8.07 -8.91 10.15
C SER A 227 7.98 -8.13 11.47
N ASP A 228 8.47 -8.73 12.54
CA ASP A 228 8.63 -8.06 13.85
C ASP A 228 9.67 -6.92 13.79
N GLN A 229 10.55 -6.93 12.80
CA GLN A 229 11.60 -5.92 12.59
C GLN A 229 11.13 -4.78 11.69
N ALA A 230 9.87 -4.78 11.27
CA ALA A 230 9.31 -3.76 10.40
C ALA A 230 9.41 -2.36 11.01
N PRO A 231 9.76 -1.33 10.24
CA PRO A 231 9.52 0.05 10.64
C PRO A 231 8.01 0.35 10.63
N ASN A 232 7.63 1.52 11.15
CA ASN A 232 6.26 2.01 11.09
C ASN A 232 6.17 3.29 10.27
N GLY A 233 5.23 3.37 9.31
CA GLY A 233 5.00 4.54 8.47
C GLY A 233 6.05 4.74 7.36
N VAL A 234 6.50 3.67 6.75
CA VAL A 234 7.51 3.70 5.69
C VAL A 234 6.91 3.29 4.34
N THR A 235 7.30 3.98 3.30
CA THR A 235 7.04 3.58 1.91
C THR A 235 8.34 3.11 1.27
N ILE A 236 8.36 1.85 0.79
CA ILE A 236 9.51 1.27 0.07
C ILE A 236 9.19 1.17 -1.42
N ALA A 237 10.01 1.79 -2.25
CA ALA A 237 10.04 1.50 -3.68
C ALA A 237 10.86 0.23 -3.91
N ALA A 238 10.31 -0.73 -4.67
CA ALA A 238 10.93 -2.03 -4.94
C ALA A 238 10.76 -2.45 -6.39
N GLY A 239 11.84 -2.90 -7.02
CA GLY A 239 11.84 -3.40 -8.39
C GLY A 239 13.23 -3.77 -8.86
N ALA A 240 13.36 -4.78 -9.73
CA ALA A 240 14.64 -5.23 -10.29
C ALA A 240 15.74 -5.49 -9.24
N GLY A 241 15.39 -5.93 -8.04
CA GLY A 241 16.35 -6.12 -6.93
C GLY A 241 16.82 -4.81 -6.27
N VAL A 242 16.24 -3.66 -6.64
CA VAL A 242 16.54 -2.35 -6.04
C VAL A 242 15.46 -1.99 -5.03
N PHE A 243 15.89 -1.50 -3.86
CA PHE A 243 15.02 -1.05 -2.79
C PHE A 243 15.43 0.34 -2.36
N SER A 244 14.47 1.26 -2.24
CA SER A 244 14.69 2.60 -1.72
C SER A 244 13.53 3.07 -0.86
N ARG A 245 13.79 3.98 0.07
CA ARG A 245 12.75 4.60 0.90
C ARG A 245 12.25 5.87 0.23
N ILE A 246 10.93 6.02 0.16
CA ILE A 246 10.28 7.27 -0.28
C ILE A 246 10.01 8.13 0.95
N LEU A 247 10.35 9.41 0.87
CA LEU A 247 10.12 10.40 1.90
C LEU A 247 9.46 11.64 1.29
N ILE A 248 8.47 12.18 1.99
CA ILE A 248 7.89 13.49 1.66
C ILE A 248 8.62 14.52 2.53
N HIS A 249 9.28 15.45 1.87
CA HIS A 249 10.00 16.54 2.52
C HIS A 249 9.25 17.86 2.37
N GLU A 250 9.29 18.67 3.41
CA GLU A 250 8.84 20.06 3.38
C GLU A 250 10.04 20.98 3.65
N THR A 251 10.22 21.98 2.80
CA THR A 251 11.29 22.99 2.97
C THR A 251 11.09 23.75 4.28
N MET A 252 12.14 24.39 4.77
CA MET A 252 12.01 25.21 5.96
C MET A 252 11.07 26.41 5.72
N GLY A 253 11.16 27.04 4.56
CA GLY A 253 10.38 28.22 4.21
C GLY A 253 10.89 29.51 4.83
N VAL A 254 10.07 30.57 4.75
CA VAL A 254 10.36 31.88 5.30
C VAL A 254 9.14 32.43 6.05
N SER A 255 9.33 33.25 7.05
CA SER A 255 8.29 34.09 7.65
C SER A 255 8.28 35.46 6.96
N LEU A 256 7.14 35.86 6.41
CA LEU A 256 6.90 37.20 5.87
C LEU A 256 6.28 38.14 6.92
N GLY A 257 6.19 37.70 8.18
CA GLY A 257 5.50 38.43 9.25
C GLY A 257 3.96 38.29 9.13
N MET A 258 3.25 39.05 9.97
CA MET A 258 1.78 39.06 10.04
C MET A 258 1.20 40.43 9.68
N GLY A 259 1.96 41.26 8.96
CA GLY A 259 1.61 42.64 8.59
C GLY A 259 1.45 42.85 7.07
N GLU A 260 1.81 44.08 6.66
CA GLU A 260 1.65 44.53 5.27
C GLU A 260 2.56 43.80 4.29
N ASP A 261 3.62 43.12 4.75
CA ASP A 261 4.51 42.32 3.90
C ASP A 261 3.93 40.96 3.51
N MET A 262 2.79 40.57 4.05
CA MET A 262 2.11 39.29 3.73
C MET A 262 1.31 39.42 2.42
N THR A 263 2.02 39.50 1.30
CA THR A 263 1.45 39.71 -0.04
C THR A 263 1.87 38.60 -1.01
N PRO A 264 1.09 38.33 -2.09
CA PRO A 264 1.50 37.39 -3.14
C PRO A 264 2.81 37.79 -3.81
N GLU A 265 3.07 39.08 -3.94
CA GLU A 265 4.31 39.62 -4.53
C GLU A 265 5.53 39.26 -3.67
N ASN A 266 5.40 39.33 -2.35
CA ASN A 266 6.46 38.91 -1.43
C ASN A 266 6.66 37.40 -1.38
N ILE A 267 5.62 36.57 -1.58
CA ILE A 267 5.77 35.14 -1.80
C ILE A 267 6.60 34.91 -3.08
N HIS A 268 6.26 35.59 -4.18
CA HIS A 268 7.01 35.50 -5.44
C HIS A 268 8.47 35.94 -5.27
N ALA A 269 8.70 37.07 -4.64
CA ALA A 269 10.05 37.62 -4.42
C ALA A 269 10.94 36.73 -3.52
N ASN A 270 10.34 35.92 -2.66
CA ASN A 270 11.06 34.99 -1.77
C ASN A 270 10.97 33.51 -2.23
N TRP A 271 10.52 33.25 -3.44
CA TRP A 271 10.27 31.87 -3.93
C TRP A 271 11.49 30.94 -3.81
N ASP A 272 12.68 31.44 -4.13
CA ASP A 272 13.93 30.65 -4.03
C ASP A 272 14.21 30.23 -2.58
N LYS A 273 13.98 31.10 -1.60
CA LYS A 273 14.14 30.78 -0.18
C LYS A 273 13.04 29.84 0.32
N ILE A 274 11.79 30.04 -0.15
CA ILE A 274 10.66 29.15 0.16
C ILE A 274 10.93 27.74 -0.36
N SER A 275 11.61 27.62 -1.50
CA SER A 275 11.90 26.36 -2.17
C SER A 275 13.24 25.74 -1.80
N ASP A 276 14.03 26.36 -0.91
CA ASP A 276 15.35 25.88 -0.52
C ASP A 276 15.26 24.56 0.26
N MET A 277 15.86 23.50 -0.33
CA MET A 277 15.85 22.15 0.23
C MET A 277 16.94 21.92 1.30
N THR A 278 17.82 22.90 1.57
CA THR A 278 19.00 22.71 2.42
C THR A 278 18.64 22.24 3.84
N GLU A 279 17.58 22.81 4.42
CA GLU A 279 17.05 22.45 5.74
C GLU A 279 15.70 21.69 5.65
N ALA A 280 15.37 21.11 4.51
CA ALA A 280 14.10 20.40 4.33
C ALA A 280 13.98 19.21 5.28
N ARG A 281 12.80 19.01 5.86
CA ARG A 281 12.51 17.97 6.86
C ARG A 281 11.47 17.00 6.37
N ALA A 282 11.65 15.72 6.67
CA ALA A 282 10.62 14.69 6.51
C ALA A 282 9.75 14.66 7.77
N LEU A 283 8.65 15.41 7.76
CA LEU A 283 7.74 15.52 8.90
C LEU A 283 6.98 14.19 9.11
N GLN A 284 6.79 13.84 10.38
CA GLN A 284 6.17 12.56 10.75
C GLN A 284 4.67 12.65 11.02
N ASN A 285 4.17 13.84 11.32
CA ASN A 285 2.76 14.13 11.58
C ASN A 285 2.44 15.62 11.37
N GLY A 286 1.15 15.96 11.31
CA GLY A 286 0.70 17.33 11.09
C GLY A 286 1.08 18.32 12.21
N GLY A 287 1.27 17.84 13.44
CA GLY A 287 1.72 18.68 14.56
C GLY A 287 3.13 19.21 14.37
N GLU A 288 4.01 18.44 13.75
CA GLU A 288 5.38 18.90 13.47
C GLU A 288 5.43 20.05 12.48
N GLN A 289 4.49 20.12 11.52
CA GLN A 289 4.37 21.28 10.62
C GLN A 289 3.99 22.53 11.41
N THR A 290 3.02 22.41 12.31
CA THR A 290 2.62 23.53 13.18
C THR A 290 3.80 24.02 14.04
N LEU A 291 4.54 23.12 14.67
CA LEU A 291 5.73 23.46 15.46
C LEU A 291 6.80 24.15 14.61
N LYS A 292 7.05 23.67 13.39
CA LYS A 292 7.99 24.31 12.45
C LYS A 292 7.59 25.76 12.14
N PHE A 293 6.30 26.05 11.98
CA PHE A 293 5.84 27.43 11.77
C PHE A 293 6.08 28.31 13.00
N PHE A 294 5.85 27.78 14.20
CA PHE A 294 6.19 28.52 15.43
C PHE A 294 7.70 28.76 15.59
N GLU A 295 8.54 27.82 15.18
CA GLU A 295 10.01 28.05 15.15
C GLU A 295 10.38 29.19 14.23
N LEU A 296 9.75 29.34 13.06
CA LEU A 296 10.03 30.40 12.10
C LEU A 296 9.52 31.78 12.53
N ILE A 297 8.36 31.85 13.19
CA ILE A 297 7.79 33.11 13.66
C ILE A 297 8.64 33.69 14.80
N ASN A 298 9.33 32.86 15.56
CA ASN A 298 10.14 33.27 16.73
C ASN A 298 11.63 33.44 16.38
N ARG A 299 12.05 33.25 15.12
CA ARG A 299 13.40 33.57 14.63
C ARG A 299 13.49 35.03 14.19
#